data_fac526df9a2b379dacd0e3f8cbe25386
#
_entry.id   fac526df9a2b379dacd0e3f8cbe25386
#
_cell.length_a   1.000
_cell.length_b   1.000
_cell.length_c   1.000
_cell.angle_alpha   90.00
_cell.angle_beta   90.00
_cell.angle_gamma   90.00
#
_symmetry.space_group_name_H-M   'P 1'
#
loop_
_entity.id
_entity.type
_entity.pdbx_description
1 polymer ?
#
loop_
_entity_poly.entity_id
_entity_poly.type
_entity_poly.pdbx_seq_one_letter_code
_entity_poly.pdbx_strand_id
1 'polypeptide(L)'
;MCIRDSENSLHLTIADTGWGKAVWGKLYGQMIAGANIFVYDHEKFTPADILQKIHDYHITSLCAPPTIYRFLIREDLSKYDLSSLEYCTTAGEALNYSVYETFKRITGIRLMEGFGQTETALTLATFPWMEPKPGSMGVPNPQYDIDLLKLDGRSAEDGEQGQIVVRTNHGKPLGLFKENYRAPELTHEAWDDGVYYTGDVAWRDEDGYYWFVGRADDVIKSSGYRIGPFEVESALMTHPAVVECAITGVPDEIRGQVVKATIILAKDYKDKAGDALIKELQDHVKRVTAPYKYPRVIELSLIHISEPTRRSYISY
;
A
#
# COMPACT_ATOMS: atom_id res chain seq x y z
N MET A 1 3.74 13.01 -7.17
CA MET A 1 2.35 12.65 -7.44
C MET A 1 1.61 13.67 -8.26
N CYS A 2 1.85 14.94 -8.10
CA CYS A 2 1.04 16.01 -8.71
C CYS A 2 1.59 16.56 -10.05
N ILE A 3 2.53 15.89 -10.68
CA ILE A 3 3.23 16.40 -11.89
C ILE A 3 2.28 16.55 -13.10
N ARG A 4 1.12 15.91 -13.08
CA ARG A 4 0.12 16.00 -14.13
C ARG A 4 -0.96 17.04 -13.85
N ASP A 5 -1.17 17.38 -12.60
CA ASP A 5 -2.14 18.39 -12.21
C ASP A 5 -1.65 19.80 -12.60
N SER A 6 -2.57 20.66 -12.99
CA SER A 6 -2.35 22.02 -13.45
C SER A 6 -3.47 22.93 -12.97
N GLU A 7 -3.42 24.20 -13.35
CA GLU A 7 -4.47 25.19 -13.04
C GLU A 7 -5.89 24.81 -13.54
N ASN A 8 -5.96 23.89 -14.52
CA ASN A 8 -7.22 23.36 -15.03
C ASN A 8 -7.69 22.10 -14.30
N SER A 9 -6.89 21.58 -13.38
CA SER A 9 -7.24 20.38 -12.63
C SER A 9 -8.06 20.70 -11.40
N LEU A 10 -9.04 19.83 -11.09
CA LEU A 10 -9.75 19.80 -9.82
C LEU A 10 -9.40 18.49 -9.12
N HIS A 11 -8.62 18.59 -8.05
CA HIS A 11 -8.04 17.45 -7.35
C HIS A 11 -8.80 17.09 -6.08
N LEU A 12 -9.15 15.81 -5.92
CA LEU A 12 -9.67 15.25 -4.68
C LEU A 12 -8.66 14.29 -4.07
N THR A 13 -8.30 14.51 -2.81
CA THR A 13 -7.57 13.53 -2.00
C THR A 13 -8.44 13.02 -0.87
N ILE A 14 -8.57 11.69 -0.78
CA ILE A 14 -9.20 11.02 0.35
C ILE A 14 -8.10 10.57 1.30
N ALA A 15 -7.91 11.34 2.37
CA ALA A 15 -6.94 11.07 3.42
C ALA A 15 -7.34 11.82 4.69
N ASP A 16 -7.10 11.20 5.84
CA ASP A 16 -7.19 11.88 7.13
C ASP A 16 -6.21 13.06 7.17
N THR A 17 -6.64 14.17 7.75
CA THR A 17 -5.83 15.40 7.80
C THR A 17 -4.58 15.27 8.68
N GLY A 18 -4.53 14.27 9.55
CA GLY A 18 -3.35 13.92 10.35
C GLY A 18 -2.29 13.12 9.60
N TRP A 19 -2.58 12.67 8.38
CA TRP A 19 -1.61 11.88 7.59
C TRP A 19 -0.75 12.74 6.69
N GLY A 20 0.52 12.35 6.49
CA GLY A 20 1.43 12.98 5.56
C GLY A 20 0.87 13.09 4.14
N LYS A 21 0.05 12.13 3.70
CA LYS A 21 -0.66 12.17 2.41
C LYS A 21 -1.55 13.42 2.25
N ALA A 22 -2.23 13.87 3.31
CA ALA A 22 -3.04 15.07 3.25
C ALA A 22 -2.17 16.33 3.06
N VAL A 23 -1.01 16.36 3.68
CA VAL A 23 -0.07 17.49 3.58
C VAL A 23 0.61 17.51 2.20
N TRP A 24 1.20 16.40 1.79
CA TRP A 24 1.99 16.34 0.56
C TRP A 24 1.14 16.16 -0.69
N GLY A 25 0.14 15.27 -0.64
CA GLY A 25 -0.69 14.92 -1.80
C GLY A 25 -1.84 15.89 -2.04
N LYS A 26 -2.51 16.35 -0.98
CA LYS A 26 -3.68 17.23 -1.10
C LYS A 26 -3.29 18.71 -1.12
N LEU A 27 -2.46 19.14 -0.18
CA LEU A 27 -2.24 20.58 0.04
C LEU A 27 -1.04 21.09 -0.74
N TYR A 28 0.17 20.81 -0.27
CA TYR A 28 1.37 21.45 -0.84
C TYR A 28 1.66 21.04 -2.28
N GLY A 29 1.51 19.78 -2.62
CA GLY A 29 1.75 19.30 -3.98
C GLY A 29 0.81 19.98 -4.98
N GLN A 30 -0.47 20.11 -4.65
CA GLN A 30 -1.47 20.73 -5.51
C GLN A 30 -1.26 22.25 -5.61
N MET A 31 -0.92 22.91 -4.50
CA MET A 31 -0.59 24.34 -4.51
C MET A 31 0.63 24.66 -5.39
N ILE A 32 1.66 23.80 -5.34
CA ILE A 32 2.85 23.95 -6.21
C ILE A 32 2.48 23.74 -7.69
N ALA A 33 1.57 22.80 -7.98
CA ALA A 33 1.08 22.55 -9.34
C ALA A 33 0.11 23.62 -9.85
N GLY A 34 -0.38 24.51 -8.97
CA GLY A 34 -1.42 25.50 -9.30
C GLY A 34 -2.82 24.90 -9.47
N ALA A 35 -3.03 23.66 -9.04
CA ALA A 35 -4.30 22.96 -9.19
C ALA A 35 -5.35 23.41 -8.18
N ASN A 36 -6.63 23.33 -8.56
CA ASN A 36 -7.73 23.53 -7.64
C ASN A 36 -7.90 22.33 -6.74
N ILE A 37 -8.14 22.55 -5.46
CA ILE A 37 -8.31 21.51 -4.45
C ILE A 37 -9.78 21.40 -4.09
N PHE A 38 -10.38 20.23 -4.36
CA PHE A 38 -11.72 19.93 -3.89
C PHE A 38 -11.68 19.52 -2.41
N VAL A 39 -12.31 20.31 -1.56
CA VAL A 39 -12.41 20.04 -0.13
C VAL A 39 -13.82 19.57 0.18
N TYR A 40 -13.91 18.37 0.72
CA TYR A 40 -15.17 17.75 1.09
C TYR A 40 -15.08 17.18 2.50
N ASP A 41 -15.98 17.63 3.36
CA ASP A 41 -16.13 17.15 4.72
C ASP A 41 -17.28 16.12 4.77
N HIS A 42 -17.00 14.95 5.34
CA HIS A 42 -17.98 13.88 5.51
C HIS A 42 -17.79 13.19 6.87
N GLU A 43 -18.88 13.04 7.60
CA GLU A 43 -18.87 12.34 8.90
C GLU A 43 -18.56 10.85 8.76
N LYS A 44 -19.00 10.26 7.65
CA LYS A 44 -18.79 8.83 7.35
C LYS A 44 -18.47 8.64 5.88
N PHE A 45 -17.41 7.89 5.60
CA PHE A 45 -17.07 7.49 4.24
C PHE A 45 -18.17 6.61 3.64
N THR A 46 -18.65 7.01 2.47
CA THR A 46 -19.60 6.25 1.64
C THR A 46 -19.10 6.25 0.21
N PRO A 47 -18.79 5.09 -0.40
CA PRO A 47 -18.24 5.03 -1.76
C PRO A 47 -19.13 5.69 -2.80
N ALA A 48 -20.46 5.45 -2.71
CA ALA A 48 -21.45 6.06 -3.61
C ALA A 48 -21.45 7.59 -3.57
N ASP A 49 -21.25 8.18 -2.38
CA ASP A 49 -21.19 9.64 -2.23
C ASP A 49 -19.93 10.23 -2.87
N ILE A 50 -18.78 9.59 -2.71
CA ILE A 50 -17.53 10.01 -3.38
C ILE A 50 -17.69 9.95 -4.91
N LEU A 51 -18.27 8.87 -5.43
CA LEU A 51 -18.56 8.74 -6.87
C LEU A 51 -19.51 9.83 -7.36
N GLN A 52 -20.53 10.18 -6.56
CA GLN A 52 -21.44 11.27 -6.87
C GLN A 52 -20.72 12.62 -6.89
N LYS A 53 -19.76 12.87 -5.96
CA LYS A 53 -18.96 14.12 -5.99
C LYS A 53 -18.06 14.18 -7.23
N ILE A 54 -17.46 13.07 -7.64
CA ILE A 54 -16.67 13.02 -8.88
C ILE A 54 -17.54 13.38 -10.07
N HIS A 55 -18.74 12.79 -10.17
CA HIS A 55 -19.72 13.07 -11.21
C HIS A 55 -20.18 14.54 -11.23
N ASP A 56 -20.65 15.06 -10.08
CA ASP A 56 -21.29 16.38 -9.98
C ASP A 56 -20.32 17.55 -10.21
N TYR A 57 -19.08 17.40 -9.74
CA TYR A 57 -18.08 18.47 -9.77
C TYR A 57 -17.01 18.27 -10.84
N HIS A 58 -17.13 17.24 -11.66
CA HIS A 58 -16.17 16.92 -12.73
C HIS A 58 -14.73 16.89 -12.23
N ILE A 59 -14.50 16.16 -11.12
CA ILE A 59 -13.18 16.01 -10.53
C ILE A 59 -12.24 15.36 -11.55
N THR A 60 -11.07 15.95 -11.78
CA THR A 60 -10.14 15.50 -12.81
C THR A 60 -9.06 14.57 -12.30
N SER A 61 -8.72 14.66 -11.02
CA SER A 61 -7.73 13.76 -10.42
C SER A 61 -8.10 13.32 -9.01
N LEU A 62 -7.83 12.05 -8.72
CA LEU A 62 -8.14 11.41 -7.45
C LEU A 62 -6.89 10.78 -6.83
N CYS A 63 -6.61 11.12 -5.57
CA CYS A 63 -5.62 10.44 -4.74
C CYS A 63 -6.31 9.78 -3.56
N ALA A 64 -6.22 8.46 -3.48
CA ALA A 64 -6.82 7.70 -2.39
C ALA A 64 -5.98 6.47 -2.02
N PRO A 65 -6.08 5.93 -0.79
CA PRO A 65 -5.46 4.66 -0.47
C PRO A 65 -6.12 3.49 -1.23
N PRO A 66 -5.41 2.38 -1.44
CA PRO A 66 -5.94 1.18 -2.11
C PRO A 66 -7.27 0.69 -1.55
N THR A 67 -7.47 0.77 -0.23
CA THR A 67 -8.72 0.43 0.45
C THR A 67 -9.91 1.20 -0.11
N ILE A 68 -9.77 2.49 -0.41
CA ILE A 68 -10.84 3.30 -1.00
C ILE A 68 -11.18 2.80 -2.40
N TYR A 69 -10.19 2.56 -3.26
CA TYR A 69 -10.43 2.00 -4.59
C TYR A 69 -11.13 0.64 -4.52
N ARG A 70 -10.79 -0.19 -3.52
CA ARG A 70 -11.46 -1.47 -3.26
C ARG A 70 -12.94 -1.32 -2.95
N PHE A 71 -13.32 -0.25 -2.26
CA PHE A 71 -14.73 0.06 -2.03
C PHE A 71 -15.41 0.65 -3.27
N LEU A 72 -14.75 1.56 -3.98
CA LEU A 72 -15.31 2.17 -5.19
C LEU A 72 -15.66 1.13 -6.26
N ILE A 73 -14.79 0.15 -6.52
CA ILE A 73 -15.05 -0.89 -7.54
C ILE A 73 -16.16 -1.88 -7.18
N ARG A 74 -16.71 -1.83 -5.97
CA ARG A 74 -17.86 -2.63 -5.55
C ARG A 74 -19.19 -1.95 -5.83
N GLU A 75 -19.16 -0.64 -6.10
CA GLU A 75 -20.34 0.11 -6.54
C GLU A 75 -20.59 -0.12 -8.02
N ASP A 76 -21.83 0.14 -8.44
CA ASP A 76 -22.19 0.17 -9.85
C ASP A 76 -21.70 1.48 -10.48
N LEU A 77 -20.46 1.46 -10.97
CA LEU A 77 -19.79 2.64 -11.54
C LEU A 77 -20.49 3.16 -12.81
N SER A 78 -21.36 2.36 -13.47
CA SER A 78 -22.10 2.79 -14.65
C SER A 78 -23.14 3.88 -14.36
N LYS A 79 -23.48 4.09 -13.09
CA LYS A 79 -24.40 5.14 -12.63
C LYS A 79 -23.79 6.53 -12.59
N TYR A 80 -22.48 6.63 -12.69
CA TYR A 80 -21.75 7.87 -12.50
C TYR A 80 -20.96 8.21 -13.77
N ASP A 81 -20.99 9.47 -14.17
CA ASP A 81 -20.09 9.96 -15.20
C ASP A 81 -18.72 10.23 -14.59
N LEU A 82 -17.76 9.37 -14.89
CA LEU A 82 -16.37 9.47 -14.44
C LEU A 82 -15.43 9.93 -15.56
N SER A 83 -15.98 10.41 -16.68
CA SER A 83 -15.20 10.83 -17.87
C SER A 83 -14.28 12.02 -17.61
N SER A 84 -14.57 12.79 -16.56
CA SER A 84 -13.69 13.89 -16.11
C SER A 84 -12.39 13.42 -15.46
N LEU A 85 -12.34 12.18 -14.93
CA LEU A 85 -11.14 11.66 -14.30
C LEU A 85 -10.06 11.37 -15.35
N GLU A 86 -8.94 12.07 -15.23
CA GLU A 86 -7.77 11.91 -16.10
C GLU A 86 -6.64 11.16 -15.43
N TYR A 87 -6.54 11.26 -14.09
CA TYR A 87 -5.40 10.74 -13.34
C TYR A 87 -5.80 10.27 -11.95
N CYS A 88 -5.44 9.02 -11.65
CA CYS A 88 -5.70 8.42 -10.35
C CYS A 88 -4.42 7.91 -9.72
N THR A 89 -4.20 8.24 -8.46
CA THR A 89 -3.01 7.85 -7.71
C THR A 89 -3.37 7.13 -6.42
N THR A 90 -2.50 6.23 -6.00
CA THR A 90 -2.65 5.51 -4.75
C THR A 90 -1.34 5.43 -4.00
N ALA A 91 -1.39 5.47 -2.68
CA ALA A 91 -0.24 5.32 -1.79
C ALA A 91 -0.71 5.06 -0.35
N GLY A 92 0.23 4.64 0.50
CA GLY A 92 0.02 4.44 1.95
C GLY A 92 -0.26 3.00 2.34
N GLU A 93 -0.71 2.19 1.41
CA GLU A 93 -0.86 0.74 1.49
C GLU A 93 -0.35 0.16 0.18
N ALA A 94 -0.03 -1.13 0.13
CA ALA A 94 0.32 -1.76 -1.12
C ALA A 94 -0.96 -2.05 -1.95
N LEU A 95 -0.89 -1.76 -3.24
CA LEU A 95 -2.02 -1.95 -4.16
C LEU A 95 -2.14 -3.41 -4.57
N ASN A 96 -3.32 -3.98 -4.34
CA ASN A 96 -3.60 -5.34 -4.80
C ASN A 96 -3.84 -5.35 -6.32
N TYR A 97 -3.22 -6.30 -7.02
CA TYR A 97 -3.35 -6.49 -8.46
C TYR A 97 -4.81 -6.53 -8.94
N SER A 98 -5.68 -7.26 -8.22
CA SER A 98 -7.09 -7.40 -8.59
C SER A 98 -7.87 -6.08 -8.54
N VAL A 99 -7.52 -5.20 -7.62
CA VAL A 99 -8.12 -3.85 -7.51
C VAL A 99 -7.69 -3.00 -8.70
N TYR A 100 -6.41 -3.00 -9.04
CA TYR A 100 -5.89 -2.30 -10.22
C TYR A 100 -6.59 -2.74 -11.50
N GLU A 101 -6.59 -4.05 -11.78
CA GLU A 101 -7.19 -4.60 -13.01
C GLU A 101 -8.69 -4.32 -13.11
N THR A 102 -9.41 -4.46 -11.99
CA THR A 102 -10.86 -4.19 -11.97
C THR A 102 -11.15 -2.71 -12.22
N PHE A 103 -10.43 -1.80 -11.55
CA PHE A 103 -10.60 -0.37 -11.72
C PHE A 103 -10.27 0.06 -13.15
N LYS A 104 -9.11 -0.37 -13.69
CA LYS A 104 -8.69 -0.08 -15.07
C LYS A 104 -9.70 -0.62 -16.10
N ARG A 105 -10.20 -1.84 -15.91
CA ARG A 105 -11.18 -2.44 -16.83
C ARG A 105 -12.49 -1.66 -16.88
N ILE A 106 -12.96 -1.14 -15.74
CA ILE A 106 -14.26 -0.44 -15.66
C ILE A 106 -14.12 1.01 -16.12
N THR A 107 -13.06 1.70 -15.69
CA THR A 107 -12.90 3.15 -15.92
C THR A 107 -11.99 3.50 -17.10
N GLY A 108 -11.17 2.56 -17.56
CA GLY A 108 -10.08 2.82 -18.51
C GLY A 108 -8.87 3.53 -17.92
N ILE A 109 -8.91 3.92 -16.63
CA ILE A 109 -7.90 4.73 -15.96
C ILE A 109 -6.90 3.84 -15.25
N ARG A 110 -5.60 4.15 -15.37
CA ARG A 110 -4.52 3.48 -14.65
C ARG A 110 -4.38 4.07 -13.23
N LEU A 111 -4.18 3.20 -12.25
CA LEU A 111 -3.80 3.62 -10.91
C LEU A 111 -2.28 3.73 -10.84
N MET A 112 -1.79 4.91 -10.52
CA MET A 112 -0.36 5.20 -10.40
C MET A 112 0.01 5.06 -8.93
N GLU A 113 0.78 4.03 -8.62
CA GLU A 113 1.17 3.71 -7.24
C GLU A 113 2.42 4.47 -6.83
N GLY A 114 2.49 4.83 -5.56
CA GLY A 114 3.69 5.41 -4.96
C GLY A 114 3.84 4.99 -3.51
N PHE A 115 5.09 4.88 -3.09
CA PHE A 115 5.50 4.52 -1.74
C PHE A 115 6.28 5.66 -1.11
N GLY A 116 6.04 5.84 0.17
CA GLY A 116 6.76 6.78 1.02
C GLY A 116 6.17 6.77 2.42
N GLN A 117 6.80 7.53 3.28
CA GLN A 117 6.44 7.66 4.69
C GLN A 117 6.23 9.15 5.00
N THR A 118 5.68 9.47 6.17
CA THR A 118 5.62 10.86 6.65
C THR A 118 7.03 11.46 6.72
N GLU A 119 8.00 10.65 7.05
CA GLU A 119 9.42 10.97 7.19
C GLU A 119 10.12 11.27 5.86
N THR A 120 9.59 10.75 4.75
CA THR A 120 10.29 10.79 3.45
C THR A 120 9.49 11.45 2.33
N ALA A 121 8.21 11.71 2.54
CA ALA A 121 7.28 11.98 1.46
C ALA A 121 7.25 10.79 0.45
N LEU A 122 7.46 11.02 -0.85
CA LEU A 122 7.38 9.97 -1.88
C LEU A 122 8.77 9.55 -2.34
N THR A 123 9.21 8.35 -1.95
CA THR A 123 10.53 7.81 -2.30
C THR A 123 10.52 6.93 -3.55
N LEU A 124 9.43 6.19 -3.77
CA LEU A 124 9.22 5.37 -4.96
C LEU A 124 7.89 5.75 -5.61
N ALA A 125 7.82 5.75 -6.93
CA ALA A 125 6.59 6.03 -7.64
C ALA A 125 6.56 5.45 -9.05
N THR A 126 5.35 5.19 -9.54
CA THR A 126 5.06 5.09 -10.96
C THR A 126 4.77 6.50 -11.46
N PHE A 127 5.64 7.04 -12.30
CA PHE A 127 5.51 8.40 -12.81
C PHE A 127 4.54 8.47 -14.00
N PRO A 128 3.95 9.64 -14.32
CA PRO A 128 2.92 9.79 -15.36
C PRO A 128 3.32 9.28 -16.75
N TRP A 129 4.60 9.28 -17.06
CA TRP A 129 5.16 8.83 -18.35
C TRP A 129 5.51 7.33 -18.37
N MET A 130 5.31 6.63 -17.27
CA MET A 130 5.62 5.21 -17.13
C MET A 130 4.39 4.35 -17.32
N GLU A 131 4.60 3.10 -17.77
CA GLU A 131 3.57 2.07 -17.68
C GLU A 131 3.64 1.43 -16.29
N PRO A 132 2.55 1.42 -15.52
CA PRO A 132 2.57 0.79 -14.20
C PRO A 132 2.70 -0.73 -14.29
N LYS A 133 3.51 -1.31 -13.41
CA LYS A 133 3.48 -2.74 -13.10
C LYS A 133 2.58 -2.92 -11.88
N PRO A 134 1.36 -3.45 -12.03
CA PRO A 134 0.37 -3.51 -10.94
C PRO A 134 0.88 -4.27 -9.72
N GLY A 135 0.79 -3.65 -8.54
CA GLY A 135 1.32 -4.18 -7.27
C GLY A 135 2.78 -3.81 -7.00
N SER A 136 3.43 -3.09 -7.92
CA SER A 136 4.74 -2.51 -7.70
C SER A 136 4.61 -1.09 -7.17
N MET A 137 5.48 -0.70 -6.25
CA MET A 137 5.60 0.67 -5.73
C MET A 137 6.18 1.66 -6.76
N GLY A 138 6.58 1.20 -7.95
CA GLY A 138 7.25 1.99 -8.97
C GLY A 138 8.78 1.96 -8.82
N VAL A 139 9.42 3.00 -9.33
CA VAL A 139 10.89 3.18 -9.34
C VAL A 139 11.32 4.30 -8.40
N PRO A 140 12.61 4.39 -8.03
CA PRO A 140 13.11 5.47 -7.20
C PRO A 140 12.79 6.87 -7.76
N ASN A 141 12.31 7.73 -6.87
CA ASN A 141 12.21 9.16 -7.17
C ASN A 141 13.63 9.73 -7.30
N PRO A 142 13.96 10.41 -8.41
CA PRO A 142 15.31 10.91 -8.67
C PRO A 142 15.89 11.83 -7.58
N GLN A 143 15.06 12.32 -6.68
CA GLN A 143 15.46 13.14 -5.54
C GLN A 143 16.15 12.33 -4.44
N TYR A 144 15.94 11.01 -4.41
CA TYR A 144 16.42 10.11 -3.36
C TYR A 144 17.40 9.09 -3.92
N ASP A 145 18.47 8.86 -3.19
CA ASP A 145 19.39 7.75 -3.42
C ASP A 145 18.87 6.53 -2.63
N ILE A 146 18.06 5.71 -3.30
CA ILE A 146 17.38 4.55 -2.71
C ILE A 146 18.17 3.28 -2.97
N ASP A 147 18.38 2.51 -1.90
CA ASP A 147 18.99 1.19 -1.98
C ASP A 147 18.18 0.16 -1.17
N LEU A 148 18.49 -1.11 -1.38
CA LEU A 148 17.97 -2.23 -0.61
C LEU A 148 19.12 -2.88 0.16
N LEU A 149 19.13 -2.77 1.48
CA LEU A 149 20.15 -3.36 2.31
C LEU A 149 19.73 -4.70 2.92
N LYS A 150 20.58 -5.71 2.75
CA LYS A 150 20.47 -7.01 3.43
C LYS A 150 20.92 -6.90 4.88
N LEU A 151 20.59 -7.92 5.68
CA LEU A 151 20.99 -7.96 7.11
C LEU A 151 22.50 -7.89 7.36
N ASP A 152 23.30 -8.26 6.38
CA ASP A 152 24.76 -8.20 6.44
C ASP A 152 25.33 -6.84 5.97
N GLY A 153 24.45 -5.86 5.70
CA GLY A 153 24.81 -4.51 5.28
C GLY A 153 25.16 -4.36 3.80
N ARG A 154 25.15 -5.44 3.02
CA ARG A 154 25.39 -5.38 1.57
C ARG A 154 24.11 -4.98 0.84
N SER A 155 24.26 -4.30 -0.30
CA SER A 155 23.16 -4.05 -1.22
C SER A 155 22.57 -5.36 -1.77
N ALA A 156 21.26 -5.43 -1.89
CA ALA A 156 20.56 -6.55 -2.50
C ALA A 156 20.66 -6.49 -4.03
N GLU A 157 20.87 -7.62 -4.66
CA GLU A 157 20.77 -7.76 -6.11
C GLU A 157 19.31 -7.84 -6.55
N ASP A 158 19.04 -7.79 -7.87
CA ASP A 158 17.70 -7.92 -8.41
C ASP A 158 17.12 -9.30 -8.04
N GLY A 159 15.85 -9.29 -7.57
CA GLY A 159 15.18 -10.46 -7.03
C GLY A 159 15.49 -10.78 -5.55
N GLU A 160 16.51 -10.15 -4.95
CA GLU A 160 16.80 -10.31 -3.54
C GLU A 160 16.01 -9.33 -2.67
N GLN A 161 15.64 -9.77 -1.46
CA GLN A 161 14.97 -8.91 -0.48
C GLN A 161 16.00 -8.11 0.33
N GLY A 162 15.69 -6.82 0.52
CA GLY A 162 16.43 -5.93 1.40
C GLY A 162 15.52 -4.91 2.05
N GLN A 163 16.00 -4.28 3.11
CA GLN A 163 15.33 -3.13 3.72
C GLN A 163 15.52 -1.91 2.83
N ILE A 164 14.44 -1.20 2.54
CA ILE A 164 14.50 0.06 1.80
C ILE A 164 15.22 1.09 2.66
N VAL A 165 16.27 1.68 2.10
CA VAL A 165 17.04 2.73 2.76
C VAL A 165 17.20 3.95 1.86
N VAL A 166 17.41 5.10 2.48
CA VAL A 166 17.80 6.34 1.78
C VAL A 166 19.25 6.65 2.16
N ARG A 167 20.13 6.64 1.18
CA ARG A 167 21.53 7.06 1.37
C ARG A 167 21.63 8.58 1.33
N THR A 168 22.37 9.15 2.26
CA THR A 168 22.53 10.62 2.35
C THR A 168 23.98 11.08 2.24
N ASN A 169 24.87 10.18 1.79
CA ASN A 169 26.31 10.47 1.65
C ASN A 169 26.61 11.59 0.65
N HIS A 170 25.70 11.82 -0.31
CA HIS A 170 25.77 12.92 -1.28
C HIS A 170 24.95 14.16 -0.87
N GLY A 171 24.45 14.18 0.35
CA GLY A 171 23.61 15.22 0.92
C GLY A 171 22.21 14.71 1.28
N LYS A 172 21.61 15.32 2.31
CA LYS A 172 20.27 15.01 2.75
C LYS A 172 19.26 15.54 1.75
N PRO A 173 18.41 14.68 1.13
CA PRO A 173 17.44 15.14 0.14
C PRO A 173 16.36 16.02 0.79
N LEU A 174 15.79 16.93 0.00
CA LEU A 174 14.62 17.69 0.40
C LEU A 174 13.45 16.73 0.63
N GLY A 175 12.65 16.97 1.65
CA GLY A 175 11.51 16.12 2.00
C GLY A 175 11.85 14.97 2.95
N LEU A 176 13.12 14.68 3.19
CA LEU A 176 13.51 13.76 4.26
C LEU A 176 13.43 14.49 5.60
N PHE A 177 12.72 13.91 6.58
CA PHE A 177 12.46 14.52 7.88
C PHE A 177 13.74 14.90 8.62
N LYS A 178 13.67 15.88 9.49
CA LYS A 178 14.81 16.33 10.27
C LYS A 178 15.08 15.39 11.45
N GLU A 179 14.06 15.17 12.24
CA GLU A 179 14.12 14.37 13.46
C GLU A 179 12.70 14.01 13.94
N ASN A 180 12.57 13.02 14.81
CA ASN A 180 11.35 12.73 15.55
C ASN A 180 11.17 13.77 16.67
N TYR A 181 9.99 14.39 16.72
CA TYR A 181 9.72 15.46 17.69
C TYR A 181 9.79 14.93 19.12
N ARG A 182 10.69 15.51 19.93
CA ARG A 182 10.94 15.13 21.34
C ARG A 182 11.29 13.67 21.57
N ALA A 183 11.77 12.95 20.53
CA ALA A 183 12.17 11.56 20.60
C ALA A 183 13.48 11.35 19.83
N PRO A 184 14.62 11.87 20.33
CA PRO A 184 15.92 11.77 19.68
C PRO A 184 16.41 10.33 19.56
N GLU A 185 16.03 9.44 20.48
CA GLU A 185 16.32 8.01 20.44
C GLU A 185 15.71 7.34 19.20
N LEU A 186 14.46 7.62 18.88
CA LEU A 186 13.81 7.08 17.67
C LEU A 186 14.46 7.61 16.39
N THR A 187 14.94 8.86 16.43
CA THR A 187 15.69 9.41 15.32
C THR A 187 17.02 8.68 15.16
N HIS A 188 17.71 8.41 16.25
CA HIS A 188 19.00 7.71 16.22
C HIS A 188 18.85 6.26 15.76
N GLU A 189 17.80 5.56 16.21
CA GLU A 189 17.50 4.18 15.78
C GLU A 189 17.23 4.06 14.28
N ALA A 190 16.64 5.11 13.67
CA ALA A 190 16.32 5.11 12.26
C ALA A 190 17.50 5.48 11.35
N TRP A 191 18.65 5.89 11.92
CA TRP A 191 19.81 6.37 11.18
C TRP A 191 21.07 5.63 11.59
N ASP A 192 21.86 5.21 10.60
CA ASP A 192 23.20 4.64 10.81
C ASP A 192 24.12 5.10 9.67
N ASP A 193 25.27 5.69 10.02
CA ASP A 193 26.34 6.13 9.11
C ASP A 193 25.85 6.81 7.82
N GLY A 194 24.98 7.79 7.95
CA GLY A 194 24.44 8.54 6.81
C GLY A 194 23.38 7.78 5.99
N VAL A 195 22.84 6.71 6.52
CA VAL A 195 21.78 5.91 5.93
C VAL A 195 20.51 6.01 6.78
N TYR A 196 19.41 6.37 6.16
CA TYR A 196 18.08 6.32 6.79
C TYR A 196 17.40 4.99 6.48
N TYR A 197 17.01 4.27 7.51
CA TYR A 197 16.30 3.00 7.44
C TYR A 197 14.79 3.20 7.54
N THR A 198 14.05 2.85 6.49
CA THR A 198 12.59 3.04 6.46
C THR A 198 11.85 2.05 7.36
N GLY A 199 12.46 0.93 7.71
CA GLY A 199 11.77 -0.20 8.36
C GLY A 199 10.90 -1.02 7.42
N ASP A 200 10.86 -0.71 6.13
CA ASP A 200 10.11 -1.46 5.12
C ASP A 200 11.03 -2.35 4.29
N VAL A 201 10.60 -3.54 3.95
CA VAL A 201 11.33 -4.53 3.15
C VAL A 201 10.72 -4.63 1.78
N ALA A 202 11.57 -4.67 0.76
CA ALA A 202 11.18 -4.81 -0.63
C ALA A 202 12.19 -5.70 -1.40
N TRP A 203 11.88 -6.02 -2.63
CA TRP A 203 12.81 -6.52 -3.63
C TRP A 203 12.65 -5.70 -4.92
N ARG A 204 13.66 -5.70 -5.77
CA ARG A 204 13.67 -4.98 -7.04
C ARG A 204 13.72 -5.97 -8.18
N ASP A 205 12.93 -5.74 -9.24
CA ASP A 205 13.02 -6.52 -10.46
C ASP A 205 14.08 -5.97 -11.43
N GLU A 206 14.33 -6.72 -12.52
CA GLU A 206 15.32 -6.40 -13.56
C GLU A 206 15.02 -5.08 -14.32
N ASP A 207 13.77 -4.60 -14.29
CA ASP A 207 13.37 -3.32 -14.88
C ASP A 207 13.46 -2.16 -13.87
N GLY A 208 13.92 -2.42 -12.64
CA GLY A 208 14.12 -1.44 -11.59
C GLY A 208 12.86 -1.07 -10.80
N TYR A 209 11.76 -1.83 -10.95
CA TYR A 209 10.57 -1.64 -10.13
C TYR A 209 10.70 -2.33 -8.78
N TYR A 210 10.23 -1.68 -7.74
CA TYR A 210 10.28 -2.15 -6.36
C TYR A 210 8.96 -2.78 -5.93
N TRP A 211 9.04 -3.91 -5.25
CA TRP A 211 7.90 -4.71 -4.82
C TRP A 211 7.90 -4.83 -3.30
N PHE A 212 6.80 -4.41 -2.68
CA PHE A 212 6.67 -4.42 -1.23
C PHE A 212 6.55 -5.84 -0.68
N VAL A 213 7.31 -6.14 0.37
CA VAL A 213 7.26 -7.43 1.09
C VAL A 213 6.52 -7.28 2.42
N GLY A 214 6.85 -6.24 3.19
CA GLY A 214 6.28 -5.97 4.50
C GLY A 214 7.18 -5.08 5.34
N ARG A 215 6.76 -4.83 6.58
CA ARG A 215 7.62 -4.21 7.59
C ARG A 215 8.71 -5.20 7.99
N ALA A 216 9.88 -4.70 8.33
CA ALA A 216 11.01 -5.54 8.78
C ALA A 216 10.70 -6.33 10.06
N ASP A 217 9.88 -5.74 10.92
CA ASP A 217 9.35 -6.31 12.18
C ASP A 217 8.16 -7.26 11.97
N ASP A 218 7.37 -7.08 10.90
CA ASP A 218 6.20 -7.90 10.58
C ASP A 218 6.52 -9.11 9.69
N VAL A 219 7.72 -9.17 9.10
CA VAL A 219 8.13 -10.31 8.26
C VAL A 219 8.13 -11.59 9.07
N ILE A 220 7.31 -12.56 8.66
CA ILE A 220 7.13 -13.85 9.33
C ILE A 220 8.33 -14.75 9.06
N LYS A 221 9.00 -15.19 10.13
CA LYS A 221 10.18 -16.07 10.06
C LYS A 221 9.73 -17.52 10.30
N SER A 222 9.48 -18.27 9.23
CA SER A 222 8.98 -19.65 9.30
C SER A 222 9.95 -20.64 8.68
N SER A 223 10.51 -21.55 9.48
CA SER A 223 11.45 -22.60 9.00
C SER A 223 12.62 -22.04 8.16
N GLY A 224 13.15 -20.87 8.53
CA GLY A 224 14.22 -20.18 7.81
C GLY A 224 13.78 -19.32 6.62
N TYR A 225 12.52 -19.41 6.22
CA TYR A 225 11.95 -18.51 5.20
C TYR A 225 11.49 -17.19 5.81
N ARG A 226 11.59 -16.14 5.01
CA ARG A 226 11.04 -14.81 5.30
C ARG A 226 9.80 -14.60 4.45
N ILE A 227 8.64 -14.55 5.08
CA ILE A 227 7.34 -14.47 4.40
C ILE A 227 6.75 -13.08 4.68
N GLY A 228 6.54 -12.30 3.63
CA GLY A 228 5.86 -11.02 3.72
C GLY A 228 4.35 -11.23 3.91
N PRO A 229 3.74 -10.61 4.92
CA PRO A 229 2.30 -10.68 5.11
C PRO A 229 1.51 -10.29 3.87
N PHE A 230 1.92 -9.20 3.22
CA PHE A 230 1.24 -8.65 2.04
C PHE A 230 1.15 -9.61 0.86
N GLU A 231 2.18 -10.41 0.61
CA GLU A 231 2.15 -11.41 -0.48
C GLU A 231 1.05 -12.46 -0.27
N VAL A 232 0.86 -12.87 0.98
CA VAL A 232 -0.17 -13.86 1.35
C VAL A 232 -1.57 -13.23 1.32
N GLU A 233 -1.70 -11.99 1.78
CA GLU A 233 -2.93 -11.21 1.68
C GLU A 233 -3.35 -11.04 0.23
N SER A 234 -2.43 -10.62 -0.64
CA SER A 234 -2.66 -10.45 -2.07
C SER A 234 -3.13 -11.75 -2.73
N ALA A 235 -2.52 -12.88 -2.38
CA ALA A 235 -2.93 -14.18 -2.89
C ALA A 235 -4.35 -14.55 -2.43
N LEU A 236 -4.65 -14.41 -1.13
CA LEU A 236 -5.98 -14.69 -0.58
C LEU A 236 -7.06 -13.79 -1.17
N MET A 237 -6.77 -12.51 -1.40
CA MET A 237 -7.70 -11.53 -1.96
C MET A 237 -8.10 -11.84 -3.42
N THR A 238 -7.40 -12.71 -4.14
CA THR A 238 -7.80 -13.20 -5.45
C THR A 238 -8.89 -14.28 -5.40
N HIS A 239 -9.16 -14.84 -4.21
CA HIS A 239 -10.18 -15.85 -4.04
C HIS A 239 -11.57 -15.22 -3.85
N PRO A 240 -12.64 -15.67 -4.56
CA PRO A 240 -13.95 -15.05 -4.51
C PRO A 240 -14.64 -15.08 -3.13
N ALA A 241 -14.23 -16.02 -2.27
CA ALA A 241 -14.74 -16.10 -0.90
C ALA A 241 -14.17 -15.02 0.03
N VAL A 242 -13.07 -14.34 -0.34
CA VAL A 242 -12.35 -13.41 0.53
C VAL A 242 -12.74 -11.96 0.21
N VAL A 243 -13.30 -11.30 1.20
CA VAL A 243 -13.59 -9.84 1.13
C VAL A 243 -12.41 -9.04 1.62
N GLU A 244 -11.83 -9.51 2.72
CA GLU A 244 -10.70 -8.89 3.40
C GLU A 244 -9.97 -9.95 4.22
N CYS A 245 -8.67 -9.80 4.39
CA CYS A 245 -7.88 -10.64 5.26
C CYS A 245 -6.73 -9.88 5.89
N ALA A 246 -6.30 -10.35 7.05
CA ALA A 246 -5.08 -9.90 7.72
C ALA A 246 -4.19 -11.10 7.97
N ILE A 247 -2.88 -10.93 7.71
CA ILE A 247 -1.87 -11.96 7.89
C ILE A 247 -0.94 -11.58 9.04
N THR A 248 -0.74 -12.53 9.95
CA THR A 248 0.17 -12.38 11.09
C THR A 248 1.02 -13.64 11.28
N GLY A 249 2.18 -13.48 11.89
CA GLY A 249 2.97 -14.60 12.39
C GLY A 249 2.47 -15.04 13.78
N VAL A 250 2.24 -16.33 13.96
CA VAL A 250 1.95 -16.89 15.29
C VAL A 250 3.03 -17.87 15.69
N PRO A 251 3.39 -17.97 16.99
CA PRO A 251 4.42 -18.89 17.46
C PRO A 251 4.14 -20.34 17.06
N ASP A 252 5.19 -21.09 16.70
CA ASP A 252 5.16 -22.54 16.43
C ASP A 252 6.45 -23.15 16.96
N GLU A 253 6.33 -24.25 17.72
CA GLU A 253 7.45 -24.88 18.42
C GLU A 253 8.53 -25.41 17.47
N ILE A 254 8.14 -25.84 16.26
CA ILE A 254 9.08 -26.46 15.30
C ILE A 254 9.60 -25.42 14.30
N ARG A 255 8.77 -24.45 13.90
CA ARG A 255 9.05 -23.52 12.79
C ARG A 255 9.42 -22.12 13.24
N GLY A 256 9.40 -21.87 14.56
CA GLY A 256 9.52 -20.55 15.16
C GLY A 256 8.22 -19.76 15.02
N GLN A 257 7.77 -19.52 13.79
CA GLN A 257 6.47 -18.93 13.49
C GLN A 257 5.78 -19.68 12.35
N VAL A 258 4.46 -19.60 12.29
CA VAL A 258 3.66 -20.00 11.13
C VAL A 258 2.73 -18.85 10.71
N VAL A 259 2.36 -18.85 9.46
CA VAL A 259 1.43 -17.86 8.89
C VAL A 259 0.02 -18.15 9.39
N LYS A 260 -0.60 -17.14 10.01
CA LYS A 260 -2.02 -17.12 10.37
C LYS A 260 -2.73 -16.10 9.46
N ALA A 261 -3.88 -16.52 8.90
CA ALA A 261 -4.80 -15.65 8.18
C ALA A 261 -6.09 -15.48 8.98
N THR A 262 -6.51 -14.24 9.21
CA THR A 262 -7.86 -13.90 9.69
C THR A 262 -8.63 -13.33 8.51
N ILE A 263 -9.77 -13.96 8.16
CA ILE A 263 -10.46 -13.73 6.87
C ILE A 263 -11.91 -13.32 7.10
N ILE A 264 -12.32 -12.26 6.42
CA ILE A 264 -13.74 -11.89 6.28
C ILE A 264 -14.28 -12.51 5.00
N LEU A 265 -15.31 -13.32 5.14
CA LEU A 265 -15.94 -13.99 4.01
C LEU A 265 -16.94 -13.09 3.27
N ALA A 266 -16.99 -13.27 1.95
CA ALA A 266 -18.06 -12.76 1.11
C ALA A 266 -19.40 -13.34 1.56
N LYS A 267 -20.48 -12.56 1.37
CA LYS A 267 -21.83 -12.89 1.85
C LYS A 267 -22.26 -14.29 1.40
N ASP A 268 -21.98 -14.66 0.14
CA ASP A 268 -22.38 -15.92 -0.48
C ASP A 268 -21.55 -17.14 0.00
N TYR A 269 -20.52 -16.89 0.80
CA TYR A 269 -19.64 -17.91 1.36
C TYR A 269 -19.78 -18.07 2.88
N LYS A 270 -20.58 -17.23 3.55
CA LYS A 270 -20.74 -17.31 5.02
C LYS A 270 -21.31 -18.65 5.48
N ASP A 271 -22.27 -19.20 4.73
CA ASP A 271 -22.89 -20.49 5.02
C ASP A 271 -21.97 -21.68 4.68
N LYS A 272 -20.87 -21.43 3.99
CA LYS A 272 -19.85 -22.44 3.65
C LYS A 272 -18.64 -22.40 4.57
N ALA A 273 -18.69 -21.56 5.62
CA ALA A 273 -17.61 -21.45 6.58
C ALA A 273 -17.36 -22.80 7.27
N GLY A 274 -16.13 -23.33 7.15
CA GLY A 274 -15.73 -24.62 7.74
C GLY A 274 -14.44 -25.14 7.15
N ASP A 275 -14.04 -26.35 7.59
CA ASP A 275 -12.75 -26.95 7.25
C ASP A 275 -12.53 -27.14 5.74
N ALA A 276 -13.59 -27.40 4.98
CA ALA A 276 -13.50 -27.55 3.53
C ALA A 276 -13.08 -26.24 2.86
N LEU A 277 -13.66 -25.10 3.25
CA LEU A 277 -13.29 -23.80 2.73
C LEU A 277 -11.89 -23.38 3.20
N ILE A 278 -11.54 -23.68 4.46
CA ILE A 278 -10.19 -23.43 4.97
C ILE A 278 -9.14 -24.15 4.11
N LYS A 279 -9.37 -25.41 3.81
CA LYS A 279 -8.47 -26.18 2.95
C LYS A 279 -8.41 -25.64 1.52
N GLU A 280 -9.54 -25.23 0.95
CA GLU A 280 -9.62 -24.60 -0.37
C GLU A 280 -8.78 -23.32 -0.43
N LEU A 281 -8.88 -22.46 0.59
CA LEU A 281 -8.11 -21.22 0.71
C LEU A 281 -6.60 -21.49 0.86
N GLN A 282 -6.21 -22.48 1.68
CA GLN A 282 -4.83 -22.91 1.82
C GLN A 282 -4.25 -23.41 0.48
N ASP A 283 -5.00 -24.23 -0.24
CA ASP A 283 -4.57 -24.79 -1.52
C ASP A 283 -4.56 -23.73 -2.62
N HIS A 284 -5.45 -22.72 -2.53
CA HIS A 284 -5.41 -21.56 -3.40
C HIS A 284 -4.10 -20.78 -3.24
N VAL A 285 -3.70 -20.45 -2.02
CA VAL A 285 -2.45 -19.72 -1.77
C VAL A 285 -1.25 -20.52 -2.28
N LYS A 286 -1.20 -21.83 -2.08
CA LYS A 286 -0.12 -22.71 -2.61
C LYS A 286 -0.01 -22.69 -4.13
N ARG A 287 -1.13 -22.46 -4.85
CA ARG A 287 -1.15 -22.42 -6.32
C ARG A 287 -0.70 -21.07 -6.88
N VAL A 288 -1.03 -19.97 -6.18
CA VAL A 288 -0.79 -18.63 -6.68
C VAL A 288 0.50 -18.00 -6.14
N THR A 289 1.10 -18.63 -5.11
CA THR A 289 2.39 -18.24 -4.52
C THR A 289 3.31 -19.44 -4.34
N ALA A 290 4.47 -19.22 -3.69
CA ALA A 290 5.32 -20.35 -3.30
C ALA A 290 4.63 -21.19 -2.20
N PRO A 291 4.66 -22.55 -2.29
CA PRO A 291 3.91 -23.43 -1.38
C PRO A 291 4.19 -23.24 0.10
N TYR A 292 5.39 -22.78 0.49
CA TYR A 292 5.75 -22.57 1.90
C TYR A 292 5.05 -21.35 2.52
N LYS A 293 4.47 -20.43 1.71
CA LYS A 293 3.83 -19.19 2.16
C LYS A 293 2.38 -19.38 2.62
N TYR A 294 1.75 -20.55 2.38
CA TYR A 294 0.34 -20.75 2.71
C TYR A 294 0.06 -20.58 4.22
N PRO A 295 -1.08 -20.01 4.60
CA PRO A 295 -1.45 -19.87 6.01
C PRO A 295 -1.76 -21.25 6.59
N ARG A 296 -1.03 -21.63 7.65
CA ARG A 296 -1.27 -22.90 8.36
C ARG A 296 -2.44 -22.78 9.30
N VAL A 297 -2.69 -21.58 9.79
CA VAL A 297 -3.83 -21.25 10.65
C VAL A 297 -4.73 -20.31 9.89
N ILE A 298 -6.01 -20.64 9.77
CA ILE A 298 -7.03 -19.75 9.20
C ILE A 298 -8.15 -19.59 10.22
N GLU A 299 -8.46 -18.35 10.51
CA GLU A 299 -9.60 -17.93 11.31
C GLU A 299 -10.60 -17.21 10.42
N LEU A 300 -11.84 -17.74 10.35
CA LEU A 300 -12.92 -17.11 9.61
C LEU A 300 -13.68 -16.17 10.55
N SER A 301 -13.55 -14.86 10.29
CA SER A 301 -14.19 -13.83 11.09
C SER A 301 -15.59 -13.51 10.55
N LEU A 302 -16.54 -13.40 11.48
CA LEU A 302 -17.91 -12.97 11.19
C LEU A 302 -18.10 -11.45 11.36
N ILE A 303 -17.12 -10.76 11.92
CA ILE A 303 -17.10 -9.31 12.14
C ILE A 303 -16.12 -8.66 11.17
N HIS A 304 -16.42 -7.42 10.75
CA HIS A 304 -15.42 -6.62 10.02
C HIS A 304 -14.17 -6.50 10.88
N ILE A 305 -13.05 -6.95 10.35
CA ILE A 305 -11.76 -6.62 10.92
C ILE A 305 -11.55 -5.15 10.54
N SER A 306 -11.74 -4.24 11.52
CA SER A 306 -11.07 -2.96 11.39
C SER A 306 -9.59 -3.30 11.29
N GLU A 307 -8.88 -2.75 10.29
CA GLU A 307 -7.44 -2.93 10.17
C GLU A 307 -6.83 -2.99 11.58
N PRO A 308 -5.87 -3.91 11.83
CA PRO A 308 -5.06 -3.76 13.00
C PRO A 308 -4.52 -2.35 12.87
N THR A 309 -5.11 -1.45 13.65
CA THR A 309 -4.65 -0.07 13.71
C THR A 309 -3.14 -0.20 13.78
N ARG A 310 -2.44 0.24 12.73
CA ARG A 310 -1.04 0.61 12.89
C ARG A 310 -1.08 1.41 14.18
N ARG A 311 -0.67 0.81 15.28
CA ARG A 311 -0.40 1.57 16.49
C ARG A 311 0.78 2.46 16.09
N SER A 312 0.46 3.54 15.39
CA SER A 312 1.26 4.72 15.52
C SER A 312 1.24 5.00 17.02
N TYR A 313 2.34 4.72 17.68
CA TYR A 313 2.61 5.27 18.98
C TYR A 313 2.71 6.79 18.77
N ILE A 314 1.55 7.43 18.63
CA ILE A 314 1.42 8.83 18.98
C ILE A 314 1.35 8.79 20.51
N SER A 315 2.53 8.73 21.13
CA SER A 315 2.64 9.10 22.53
C SER A 315 2.35 10.60 22.58
N TYR A 316 1.25 10.94 23.24
CA TYR A 316 0.94 12.31 23.64
C TYR A 316 2.05 12.90 24.51
#